data_7e254980e3ca1292ebc42eca0562f0b6
#
_entry.id   7e254980e3ca1292ebc42eca0562f0b6
#
_cell.length_a   1.000
_cell.length_b   1.000
_cell.length_c   1.000
_cell.angle_alpha   90.00
_cell.angle_beta   90.00
_cell.angle_gamma   90.00
#
_symmetry.space_group_name_H-M   'P 1'
#
loop_
_entity.id
_entity.type
_entity.pdbx_description
1 polymer ?
#
loop_
_entity_poly.entity_id
_entity_poly.type
_entity_poly.pdbx_seq_one_letter_code
_entity_poly.pdbx_strand_id
1 'polypeptide(L)'
;MSSRIAKSLTIAALAAALAACSSVPLDQNANNNGANGSGSASAGQVMDPFNPQSPLAQQRSVYFDFDSYVVPDQYRSLVEMHAHYLAAHNQQKVRIEGNADERGSAEYNLALGQRRSDAVAKMMTLLGVNSNQIEAISFGKEKPKALGHTEADYAENRRADIVYQR
;
A
#
# COMPACT_ATOMS: atom_id res chain seq x y z
N MET A 1 48.98 20.87 -47.31
CA MET A 1 50.04 20.03 -46.80
C MET A 1 49.38 18.97 -46.00
N SER A 2 49.03 17.84 -46.58
CA SER A 2 49.73 16.56 -46.58
C SER A 2 49.93 16.05 -45.16
N SER A 3 49.36 14.92 -44.74
CA SER A 3 49.60 13.54 -45.17
C SER A 3 48.66 12.66 -44.30
N ARG A 4 47.72 11.88 -44.76
CA ARG A 4 47.73 10.46 -45.18
C ARG A 4 48.66 9.57 -44.36
N ILE A 5 48.04 8.50 -43.80
CA ILE A 5 48.43 7.05 -43.78
C ILE A 5 47.49 6.44 -42.74
N ALA A 6 46.48 5.67 -42.98
CA ALA A 6 46.29 4.37 -43.64
C ALA A 6 46.96 3.16 -42.95
N LYS A 7 46.13 2.10 -42.81
CA LYS A 7 46.41 0.66 -42.56
C LYS A 7 46.36 0.26 -41.08
N SER A 8 45.79 -0.87 -40.65
CA SER A 8 45.28 -2.07 -41.32
C SER A 8 44.43 -2.83 -40.36
N LEU A 9 43.38 -3.42 -40.85
CA LEU A 9 42.82 -4.76 -40.63
C LEU A 9 43.64 -5.71 -39.73
N THR A 10 42.97 -6.27 -38.73
CA THR A 10 43.06 -7.71 -38.46
C THR A 10 41.73 -8.23 -37.91
N ILE A 11 41.13 -9.08 -38.68
CA ILE A 11 40.03 -9.98 -38.36
C ILE A 11 40.61 -11.11 -37.53
N ALA A 12 40.00 -11.42 -36.39
CA ALA A 12 40.09 -12.74 -35.80
C ALA A 12 38.74 -13.11 -35.20
N ALA A 13 38.06 -13.97 -35.91
CA ALA A 13 36.93 -14.74 -35.47
C ALA A 13 37.40 -15.85 -34.53
N LEU A 14 36.61 -16.06 -33.44
CA LEU A 14 36.48 -17.43 -32.85
C LEU A 14 35.15 -17.44 -32.08
N ALA A 15 34.28 -18.06 -32.55
CA ALA A 15 33.38 -19.19 -32.49
C ALA A 15 33.11 -19.72 -31.08
N ALA A 16 31.78 -19.75 -30.75
CA ALA A 16 31.03 -20.84 -30.15
C ALA A 16 31.38 -21.33 -28.74
N ALA A 17 30.43 -21.10 -27.83
CA ALA A 17 30.02 -22.16 -26.90
C ALA A 17 28.52 -22.01 -26.63
N LEU A 18 27.78 -22.89 -27.25
CA LEU A 18 26.39 -23.24 -27.04
C LEU A 18 26.22 -23.99 -25.71
N ALA A 19 25.04 -23.86 -25.17
CA ALA A 19 24.29 -24.86 -24.43
C ALA A 19 24.63 -25.08 -22.95
N ALA A 20 23.64 -24.71 -22.16
CA ALA A 20 23.06 -25.63 -21.17
C ALA A 20 21.67 -25.15 -20.81
N CYS A 21 20.67 -25.51 -21.60
CA CYS A 21 19.31 -25.70 -21.09
C CYS A 21 19.36 -26.97 -20.22
N SER A 22 19.39 -26.85 -18.92
CA SER A 22 19.06 -27.99 -18.06
C SER A 22 17.55 -27.90 -17.75
N SER A 23 16.82 -28.71 -18.48
CA SER A 23 15.48 -29.17 -18.15
C SER A 23 15.53 -29.91 -16.82
N VAL A 24 14.82 -29.37 -15.84
CA VAL A 24 14.55 -30.08 -14.58
C VAL A 24 13.37 -31.01 -14.83
N PRO A 25 13.52 -32.34 -14.60
CA PRO A 25 12.37 -33.23 -14.67
C PRO A 25 11.45 -33.04 -13.49
N LEU A 26 10.14 -32.98 -13.77
CA LEU A 26 9.06 -33.13 -12.80
C LEU A 26 9.06 -34.60 -12.31
N ASP A 27 9.56 -34.81 -11.11
CA ASP A 27 9.25 -36.02 -10.37
C ASP A 27 7.99 -35.87 -9.57
N GLN A 28 6.99 -36.64 -9.99
CA GLN A 28 5.82 -36.95 -9.16
C GLN A 28 6.21 -38.05 -8.17
N ASN A 29 5.79 -37.82 -6.94
CA ASN A 29 5.63 -38.80 -5.87
C ASN A 29 6.77 -38.91 -4.87
N ALA A 30 6.46 -38.39 -3.65
CA ALA A 30 6.55 -39.21 -2.43
C ALA A 30 6.19 -38.41 -1.20
N ASN A 31 5.18 -38.89 -0.56
CA ASN A 31 4.80 -38.67 0.83
C ASN A 31 6.00 -38.89 1.75
N ASN A 32 6.34 -37.92 2.64
CA ASN A 32 6.59 -38.23 4.06
C ASN A 32 7.00 -36.99 4.88
N ASN A 33 6.43 -37.01 6.06
CA ASN A 33 6.70 -36.26 7.28
C ASN A 33 8.14 -35.81 7.52
N GLY A 34 8.28 -34.58 8.05
CA GLY A 34 9.43 -34.23 8.87
C GLY A 34 9.81 -32.75 8.87
N ALA A 35 9.35 -32.04 9.88
CA ALA A 35 10.01 -30.97 10.63
C ALA A 35 10.72 -29.82 9.93
N ASN A 36 10.16 -28.64 10.15
CA ASN A 36 10.84 -27.40 10.52
C ASN A 36 11.82 -26.77 9.51
N GLY A 37 11.29 -25.83 8.75
CA GLY A 37 12.08 -24.85 8.01
C GLY A 37 11.19 -23.65 7.73
N SER A 38 11.38 -22.58 8.49
CA SER A 38 10.73 -21.28 8.26
C SER A 38 11.10 -20.73 6.89
N GLY A 39 10.34 -21.14 5.91
CA GLY A 39 10.25 -20.52 4.60
C GLY A 39 8.84 -19.97 4.50
N SER A 40 8.66 -18.69 4.77
CA SER A 40 7.40 -17.98 4.51
C SER A 40 7.15 -17.99 3.00
N ALA A 41 6.63 -19.13 2.51
CA ALA A 41 5.89 -19.13 1.27
C ALA A 41 4.61 -18.36 1.57
N SER A 42 4.53 -17.13 1.10
CA SER A 42 3.29 -16.36 1.00
C SER A 42 2.33 -17.17 0.13
N ALA A 43 1.68 -18.16 0.72
CA ALA A 43 0.48 -18.76 0.18
C ALA A 43 -0.49 -17.59 0.02
N GLY A 44 -0.94 -17.30 -1.21
CA GLY A 44 -1.65 -16.11 -1.61
C GLY A 44 -2.70 -15.70 -0.59
N GLN A 45 -2.37 -14.70 0.23
CA GLN A 45 -3.32 -14.13 1.18
C GLN A 45 -4.49 -13.61 0.36
N VAL A 46 -5.67 -14.12 0.68
CA VAL A 46 -6.88 -13.65 0.01
C VAL A 46 -7.04 -12.16 0.32
N MET A 47 -6.77 -11.32 -0.67
CA MET A 47 -6.89 -9.86 -0.58
C MET A 47 -8.34 -9.47 -0.83
N ASP A 48 -9.22 -9.77 0.14
CA ASP A 48 -10.63 -9.40 0.12
C ASP A 48 -10.93 -8.47 1.30
N PRO A 49 -11.35 -7.21 1.07
CA PRO A 49 -11.63 -6.28 2.14
C PRO A 49 -12.81 -6.68 3.04
N PHE A 50 -13.63 -7.63 2.61
CA PHE A 50 -14.78 -8.12 3.37
C PHE A 50 -14.50 -9.43 4.14
N ASN A 51 -13.35 -10.05 3.89
CA ASN A 51 -12.88 -11.19 4.66
C ASN A 51 -12.14 -10.72 5.92
N PRO A 52 -12.61 -11.03 7.15
CA PRO A 52 -11.98 -10.58 8.40
C PRO A 52 -10.52 -11.02 8.57
N GLN A 53 -10.09 -12.09 7.88
CA GLN A 53 -8.71 -12.59 7.91
C GLN A 53 -7.79 -11.88 6.92
N SER A 54 -8.35 -11.05 6.05
CA SER A 54 -7.58 -10.30 5.06
C SER A 54 -6.85 -9.11 5.71
N PRO A 55 -5.60 -8.83 5.32
CA PRO A 55 -4.91 -7.60 5.71
C PRO A 55 -5.70 -6.33 5.36
N LEU A 56 -6.44 -6.32 4.25
CA LEU A 56 -7.32 -5.21 3.86
C LEU A 56 -8.48 -4.98 4.83
N ALA A 57 -8.91 -6.02 5.56
CA ALA A 57 -9.95 -5.88 6.58
C ALA A 57 -9.38 -5.46 7.94
N GLN A 58 -8.17 -5.90 8.25
CA GLN A 58 -7.53 -5.70 9.55
C GLN A 58 -6.79 -4.36 9.67
N GLN A 59 -6.25 -3.85 8.57
CA GLN A 59 -5.41 -2.65 8.54
C GLN A 59 -6.09 -1.56 7.72
N ARG A 60 -6.95 -0.77 8.35
CA ARG A 60 -7.79 0.24 7.68
C ARG A 60 -7.57 1.67 8.15
N SER A 61 -6.79 1.88 9.20
CA SER A 61 -6.64 3.19 9.83
C SER A 61 -5.24 3.73 9.65
N VAL A 62 -5.15 4.96 9.16
CA VAL A 62 -3.95 5.78 9.12
C VAL A 62 -4.03 6.76 10.27
N TYR A 63 -3.05 6.74 11.17
CA TYR A 63 -3.00 7.64 12.33
C TYR A 63 -2.07 8.82 12.07
N PHE A 64 -2.37 9.95 12.71
CA PHE A 64 -1.67 11.21 12.51
C PHE A 64 -1.16 11.79 13.82
N ASP A 65 -0.08 12.57 13.71
CA ASP A 65 0.41 13.36 14.81
C ASP A 65 -0.57 14.48 15.20
N PHE A 66 -0.33 15.06 16.37
CA PHE A 66 -1.12 16.19 16.81
C PHE A 66 -1.05 17.35 15.79
N ASP A 67 -2.20 17.92 15.48
CA ASP A 67 -2.35 19.04 14.54
C ASP A 67 -1.74 18.79 13.13
N SER A 68 -1.57 17.51 12.75
CA SER A 68 -0.99 17.10 11.46
C SER A 68 -2.01 16.39 10.58
N TYR A 69 -1.84 16.57 9.27
CA TYR A 69 -2.52 15.84 8.19
C TYR A 69 -1.52 15.20 7.21
N VAL A 70 -0.24 15.19 7.56
CA VAL A 70 0.78 14.49 6.76
C VAL A 70 0.72 13.00 7.07
N VAL A 71 0.56 12.17 6.04
CA VAL A 71 0.57 10.71 6.19
C VAL A 71 1.97 10.27 6.63
N PRO A 72 2.13 9.68 7.85
CA PRO A 72 3.43 9.22 8.31
C PRO A 72 3.95 8.06 7.46
N ASP A 73 5.27 7.99 7.28
CA ASP A 73 5.92 6.99 6.41
C ASP A 73 5.58 5.54 6.78
N GLN A 74 5.37 5.27 8.05
CA GLN A 74 4.97 3.93 8.55
C GLN A 74 3.63 3.43 7.97
N TYR A 75 2.75 4.32 7.49
CA TYR A 75 1.46 3.95 6.88
C TYR A 75 1.49 3.90 5.36
N ARG A 76 2.63 4.17 4.71
CA ARG A 76 2.74 4.11 3.25
C ARG A 76 2.37 2.75 2.71
N SER A 77 2.95 1.67 3.26
CA SER A 77 2.67 0.31 2.83
C SER A 77 1.19 -0.09 3.01
N LEU A 78 0.54 0.42 4.08
CA LEU A 78 -0.89 0.22 4.29
C LEU A 78 -1.69 0.88 3.15
N VAL A 79 -1.42 2.14 2.84
CA VAL A 79 -2.13 2.87 1.77
C VAL A 79 -1.84 2.24 0.40
N GLU A 80 -0.59 1.83 0.14
CA GLU A 80 -0.20 1.12 -1.08
C GLU A 80 -0.96 -0.19 -1.27
N MET A 81 -1.09 -1.00 -0.22
CA MET A 81 -1.85 -2.26 -0.25
C MET A 81 -3.30 -2.04 -0.67
N HIS A 82 -3.98 -1.04 -0.08
CA HIS A 82 -5.34 -0.68 -0.46
C HIS A 82 -5.42 -0.11 -1.88
N ALA A 83 -4.47 0.73 -2.27
CA ALA A 83 -4.42 1.32 -3.60
C ALA A 83 -4.25 0.25 -4.68
N HIS A 84 -3.35 -0.71 -4.50
CA HIS A 84 -3.16 -1.83 -5.42
C HIS A 84 -4.44 -2.65 -5.59
N TYR A 85 -5.12 -2.95 -4.49
CA TYR A 85 -6.40 -3.65 -4.56
C TYR A 85 -7.45 -2.87 -5.36
N LEU A 86 -7.63 -1.58 -5.06
CA LEU A 86 -8.61 -0.73 -5.72
C LEU A 86 -8.31 -0.51 -7.20
N ALA A 87 -7.04 -0.33 -7.57
CA ALA A 87 -6.62 -0.19 -8.96
C ALA A 87 -6.92 -1.46 -9.80
N ALA A 88 -6.86 -2.64 -9.18
CA ALA A 88 -7.22 -3.90 -9.80
C ALA A 88 -8.75 -4.17 -9.82
N HIS A 89 -9.54 -3.47 -8.98
CA HIS A 89 -10.98 -3.68 -8.80
C HIS A 89 -11.75 -2.37 -9.03
N ASN A 90 -11.85 -1.94 -10.28
CA ASN A 90 -12.39 -0.62 -10.68
C ASN A 90 -13.84 -0.34 -10.23
N GLN A 91 -14.62 -1.38 -9.94
CA GLN A 91 -16.00 -1.25 -9.45
C GLN A 91 -16.05 -1.05 -7.93
N GLN A 92 -14.98 -1.39 -7.22
CA GLN A 92 -14.95 -1.25 -5.79
C GLN A 92 -14.75 0.22 -5.40
N LYS A 93 -15.56 0.67 -4.46
CA LYS A 93 -15.49 2.03 -3.92
C LYS A 93 -15.11 2.02 -2.46
N VAL A 94 -14.45 3.10 -2.05
CA VAL A 94 -14.08 3.37 -0.66
C VAL A 94 -14.48 4.77 -0.25
N ARG A 95 -14.79 4.92 1.02
CA ARG A 95 -14.89 6.19 1.70
C ARG A 95 -13.72 6.33 2.67
N ILE A 96 -13.02 7.44 2.60
CA ILE A 96 -11.95 7.79 3.53
C ILE A 96 -12.54 8.74 4.56
N GLU A 97 -12.65 8.27 5.81
CA GLU A 97 -13.29 9.00 6.92
C GLU A 97 -12.22 9.66 7.80
N GLY A 98 -12.07 10.96 7.68
CA GLY A 98 -11.11 11.73 8.47
C GLY A 98 -11.66 12.13 9.83
N ASN A 99 -10.87 11.91 10.88
CA ASN A 99 -11.23 12.14 12.27
C ASN A 99 -10.15 12.95 12.99
N ALA A 100 -10.55 13.65 14.05
CA ALA A 100 -9.68 14.40 14.93
C ALA A 100 -9.95 14.03 16.40
N ASP A 101 -9.05 14.41 17.29
CA ASP A 101 -9.32 14.35 18.73
C ASP A 101 -10.27 15.50 19.16
N GLU A 102 -10.72 15.48 20.41
CA GLU A 102 -11.75 16.41 20.89
C GLU A 102 -11.27 17.85 21.09
N ARG A 103 -9.95 18.08 21.11
CA ARG A 103 -9.36 19.40 21.37
C ARG A 103 -9.60 20.35 20.22
N GLY A 104 -10.00 21.59 20.52
CA GLY A 104 -10.29 22.61 19.53
C GLY A 104 -11.79 22.74 19.18
N SER A 105 -12.11 23.66 18.28
CA SER A 105 -13.49 23.91 17.84
C SER A 105 -13.98 22.80 16.90
N ALA A 106 -15.29 22.68 16.77
CA ALA A 106 -15.89 21.70 15.85
C ALA A 106 -15.52 22.00 14.39
N GLU A 107 -15.54 23.27 14.00
CA GLU A 107 -15.20 23.72 12.65
C GLU A 107 -13.74 23.42 12.31
N TYR A 108 -12.83 23.70 13.26
CA TYR A 108 -11.42 23.42 13.10
C TYR A 108 -11.18 21.91 12.90
N ASN A 109 -11.78 21.08 13.76
CA ASN A 109 -11.62 19.62 13.69
C ASN A 109 -12.26 19.03 12.44
N LEU A 110 -13.38 19.59 11.98
CA LEU A 110 -13.99 19.19 10.71
C LEU A 110 -13.03 19.47 9.54
N ALA A 111 -12.43 20.65 9.51
CA ALA A 111 -11.43 21.01 8.49
C ALA A 111 -10.17 20.14 8.59
N LEU A 112 -9.67 19.84 9.80
CA LEU A 112 -8.49 18.97 9.99
C LEU A 112 -8.79 17.54 9.56
N GLY A 113 -9.94 16.99 9.91
CA GLY A 113 -10.38 15.67 9.47
C GLY A 113 -10.48 15.59 7.94
N GLN A 114 -11.01 16.65 7.28
CA GLN A 114 -11.06 16.71 5.82
C GLN A 114 -9.67 16.69 5.20
N ARG A 115 -8.70 17.46 5.71
CA ARG A 115 -7.32 17.43 5.24
C ARG A 115 -6.68 16.07 5.39
N ARG A 116 -6.99 15.31 6.44
CA ARG A 116 -6.51 13.94 6.67
C ARG A 116 -7.07 12.95 5.66
N SER A 117 -8.38 12.97 5.44
CA SER A 117 -9.01 12.12 4.42
C SER A 117 -8.52 12.46 3.02
N ASP A 118 -8.37 13.74 2.68
CA ASP A 118 -7.85 14.19 1.39
C ASP A 118 -6.39 13.77 1.18
N ALA A 119 -5.55 13.78 2.23
CA ALA A 119 -4.16 13.35 2.14
C ALA A 119 -4.03 11.86 1.77
N VAL A 120 -4.84 11.00 2.40
CA VAL A 120 -4.90 9.56 2.07
C VAL A 120 -5.48 9.35 0.68
N ALA A 121 -6.59 10.01 0.33
CA ALA A 121 -7.21 9.92 -0.99
C ALA A 121 -6.25 10.35 -2.11
N LYS A 122 -5.54 11.45 -1.91
CA LYS A 122 -4.51 11.93 -2.85
C LYS A 122 -3.39 10.92 -3.04
N MET A 123 -2.90 10.31 -1.96
CA MET A 123 -1.88 9.28 -2.05
C MET A 123 -2.37 8.07 -2.84
N MET A 124 -3.60 7.58 -2.60
CA MET A 124 -4.19 6.49 -3.38
C MET A 124 -4.32 6.84 -4.88
N THR A 125 -4.73 8.07 -5.19
CA THR A 125 -4.85 8.53 -6.58
C THR A 125 -3.50 8.57 -7.28
N LEU A 126 -2.45 9.02 -6.60
CA LEU A 126 -1.07 9.00 -7.12
C LEU A 126 -0.56 7.58 -7.37
N LEU A 127 -1.10 6.59 -6.65
CA LEU A 127 -0.82 5.16 -6.82
C LEU A 127 -1.72 4.48 -7.86
N GLY A 128 -2.51 5.25 -8.61
CA GLY A 128 -3.28 4.76 -9.75
C GLY A 128 -4.74 4.41 -9.47
N VAL A 129 -5.27 4.70 -8.28
CA VAL A 129 -6.70 4.53 -7.99
C VAL A 129 -7.49 5.62 -8.70
N ASN A 130 -8.58 5.25 -9.38
CA ASN A 130 -9.45 6.22 -10.03
C ASN A 130 -10.17 7.06 -8.96
N SER A 131 -10.18 8.38 -9.13
CA SER A 131 -10.85 9.30 -8.20
C SER A 131 -12.34 8.99 -7.99
N ASN A 132 -13.02 8.40 -8.98
CA ASN A 132 -14.42 7.97 -8.87
C ASN A 132 -14.65 6.85 -7.86
N GLN A 133 -13.59 6.15 -7.45
CA GLN A 133 -13.63 5.08 -6.45
C GLN A 133 -13.49 5.60 -5.03
N ILE A 134 -13.10 6.87 -4.85
CA ILE A 134 -12.72 7.43 -3.55
C ILE A 134 -13.66 8.58 -3.19
N GLU A 135 -14.29 8.48 -2.04
CA GLU A 135 -15.01 9.56 -1.38
C GLU A 135 -14.24 9.96 -0.12
N ALA A 136 -13.79 11.20 -0.02
CA ALA A 136 -13.11 11.73 1.18
C ALA A 136 -14.08 12.60 1.97
N ILE A 137 -14.32 12.24 3.23
CA ILE A 137 -15.22 12.96 4.12
C ILE A 137 -14.58 13.17 5.49
N SER A 138 -15.10 14.13 6.25
CA SER A 138 -14.68 14.40 7.61
C SER A 138 -15.83 14.20 8.60
N PHE A 139 -15.51 13.57 9.71
CA PHE A 139 -16.34 13.55 10.90
C PHE A 139 -15.82 14.50 11.99
N GLY A 140 -14.65 15.14 11.75
CA GLY A 140 -14.03 15.96 12.78
C GLY A 140 -13.85 15.19 14.08
N LYS A 141 -14.38 15.70 15.18
CA LYS A 141 -14.35 15.05 16.50
C LYS A 141 -15.61 14.25 16.84
N GLU A 142 -16.58 14.17 15.92
CA GLU A 142 -17.90 13.61 16.20
C GLU A 142 -17.98 12.08 16.15
N LYS A 143 -16.89 11.41 15.69
CA LYS A 143 -16.82 9.95 15.62
C LYS A 143 -15.58 9.41 16.37
N PRO A 144 -15.51 9.60 17.69
CA PRO A 144 -14.37 9.14 18.47
C PRO A 144 -14.30 7.61 18.48
N LYS A 145 -13.09 7.07 18.40
CA LYS A 145 -12.78 5.64 18.58
C LYS A 145 -12.50 5.34 20.06
N ALA A 146 -11.75 6.22 20.72
CA ALA A 146 -11.49 6.19 22.16
C ALA A 146 -12.26 7.35 22.83
N LEU A 147 -12.93 7.04 23.94
CA LEU A 147 -13.79 7.99 24.70
C LEU A 147 -13.06 8.63 25.89
N GLY A 148 -11.82 8.24 26.15
CA GLY A 148 -11.02 8.82 27.22
C GLY A 148 -10.40 10.17 26.82
N HIS A 149 -9.74 10.81 27.79
CA HIS A 149 -9.16 12.15 27.65
C HIS A 149 -7.63 12.14 27.85
N THR A 150 -6.99 11.00 27.68
CA THR A 150 -5.53 10.88 27.72
C THR A 150 -4.93 11.11 26.33
N GLU A 151 -3.61 11.36 26.27
CA GLU A 151 -2.93 11.49 24.97
C GLU A 151 -3.01 10.18 24.14
N ALA A 152 -3.06 9.03 24.81
CA ALA A 152 -3.26 7.75 24.13
C ALA A 152 -4.64 7.68 23.44
N ASP A 153 -5.70 8.14 24.13
CA ASP A 153 -7.05 8.22 23.59
C ASP A 153 -7.12 9.21 22.41
N TYR A 154 -6.47 10.35 22.55
CA TYR A 154 -6.40 11.36 21.50
C TYR A 154 -5.65 10.82 20.26
N ALA A 155 -4.56 10.07 20.46
CA ALA A 155 -3.83 9.45 19.36
C ALA A 155 -4.70 8.46 18.58
N GLU A 156 -5.55 7.66 19.26
CA GLU A 156 -6.51 6.75 18.62
C GLU A 156 -7.60 7.49 17.81
N ASN A 157 -7.90 8.73 18.18
CA ASN A 157 -8.92 9.54 17.49
C ASN A 157 -8.36 10.31 16.28
N ARG A 158 -7.05 10.61 16.26
CA ARG A 158 -6.40 11.30 15.14
C ARG A 158 -6.13 10.34 13.99
N ARG A 159 -7.14 10.01 13.19
CA ARG A 159 -7.04 8.98 12.15
C ARG A 159 -7.83 9.29 10.89
N ALA A 160 -7.51 8.58 9.83
CA ALA A 160 -8.35 8.44 8.65
C ALA A 160 -8.61 6.94 8.42
N ASP A 161 -9.88 6.56 8.34
CA ASP A 161 -10.31 5.19 8.16
C ASP A 161 -10.67 4.92 6.68
N ILE A 162 -10.21 3.79 6.14
CA ILE A 162 -10.52 3.31 4.79
C ILE A 162 -11.72 2.37 4.89
N VAL A 163 -12.89 2.81 4.43
CA VAL A 163 -14.15 2.08 4.54
C VAL A 163 -14.63 1.63 3.17
N TYR A 164 -14.59 0.32 2.92
CA TYR A 164 -15.08 -0.27 1.68
C TYR A 164 -16.61 -0.24 1.63
N GLN A 165 -17.14 0.19 0.48
CA GLN A 165 -18.58 0.19 0.22
C GLN A 165 -18.98 -1.15 -0.41
N ARG A 166 -20.13 -1.70 0.00
CA ARG A 166 -20.75 -2.90 -0.61
C ARG A 166 -21.69 -2.52 -1.71
#